data_ff64b96ce869ac6f5dec857c041cf228
#
_entry.id   ff64b96ce869ac6f5dec857c041cf228
#
_cell.length_a   1.000
_cell.length_b   1.000
_cell.length_c   1.000
_cell.angle_alpha   90.00
_cell.angle_beta   90.00
_cell.angle_gamma   90.00
#
_symmetry.space_group_name_H-M   'P 1'
#
loop_
_entity.id
_entity.type
_entity.pdbx_description
1 polymer ?
#
loop_
_entity_poly.entity_id
_entity_poly.type
_entity_poly.pdbx_seq_one_letter_code
_entity_poly.pdbx_strand_id
1 'polypeptide(L)'
;MFNSKFFRQMKRLSYFLCAALVAFGAASCEKTPEVVDFPVVGPLTLGGTYDTYAHGSQGWVEEDLLGIFVTSDGVTQSNLQYAPVEFSKLEESQYVPGMYIYGDPVLTTTFKAVGEQAGFKQGEHHVYAYTPYAAGNSDYTAIALPDNNIQEYKKGLSSADKKYLFAYAKLAEPLSEYTAEALSFGKFKSPYLNITIPFPTFKSKEFAATDKVTKLTITSTVDIAVSNAVINLETGEISGTYGKTIELTFPDGGLELGDNPFSYPTFQLSGFADWETAQVADYTLKITIAGVEYTATGKPADNKYMKTEGNVNMWNAFTVE
;
A
#
# COMPACT_ATOMS: atom_id res chain seq x y z
N MET A 1 -71.17 21.54 12.98
CA MET A 1 -71.48 21.00 11.65
C MET A 1 -70.45 21.51 10.65
N PHE A 2 -69.40 20.79 10.39
CA PHE A 2 -68.40 21.18 9.41
C PHE A 2 -68.83 20.69 8.01
N ASN A 3 -68.79 21.60 7.06
CA ASN A 3 -69.41 21.52 5.75
C ASN A 3 -68.73 20.50 4.83
N SER A 4 -69.38 19.37 4.56
CA SER A 4 -68.88 18.22 3.78
C SER A 4 -68.50 18.57 2.33
N LYS A 5 -68.91 19.71 1.82
CA LYS A 5 -68.60 20.18 0.47
C LYS A 5 -67.15 20.69 0.34
N PHE A 6 -66.55 21.21 1.42
CA PHE A 6 -65.19 21.70 1.42
C PHE A 6 -64.16 20.57 1.29
N PHE A 7 -64.43 19.42 1.94
CA PHE A 7 -63.58 18.24 1.87
C PHE A 7 -63.56 17.54 0.49
N ARG A 8 -64.67 17.65 -0.26
CA ARG A 8 -64.73 17.08 -1.62
C ARG A 8 -63.95 17.92 -2.65
N GLN A 9 -63.88 19.22 -2.47
CA GLN A 9 -63.06 20.08 -3.35
C GLN A 9 -61.57 19.91 -3.11
N MET A 10 -61.14 19.76 -1.86
CA MET A 10 -59.73 19.50 -1.55
C MET A 10 -59.24 18.15 -2.08
N LYS A 11 -60.05 17.09 -2.02
CA LYS A 11 -59.66 15.82 -2.63
C LYS A 11 -59.51 15.88 -4.16
N ARG A 12 -60.32 16.67 -4.86
CA ARG A 12 -60.18 16.87 -6.29
C ARG A 12 -58.96 17.69 -6.69
N LEU A 13 -58.60 18.69 -5.89
CA LEU A 13 -57.38 19.47 -6.11
C LEU A 13 -56.11 18.64 -5.87
N SER A 14 -56.14 17.75 -4.86
CA SER A 14 -55.00 16.83 -4.57
C SER A 14 -54.71 15.86 -5.72
N TYR A 15 -55.74 15.34 -6.35
CA TYR A 15 -55.58 14.43 -7.50
C TYR A 15 -55.08 15.15 -8.76
N PHE A 16 -55.41 16.42 -8.96
CA PHE A 16 -54.90 17.19 -10.09
C PHE A 16 -53.44 17.61 -9.89
N LEU A 17 -53.01 17.87 -8.63
CA LEU A 17 -51.61 18.20 -8.32
C LEU A 17 -50.71 16.96 -8.45
N CYS A 18 -51.16 15.79 -8.03
CA CYS A 18 -50.40 14.54 -8.21
C CYS A 18 -50.33 14.10 -9.69
N ALA A 19 -51.36 14.34 -10.49
CA ALA A 19 -51.35 14.00 -11.93
C ALA A 19 -50.40 14.96 -12.71
N ALA A 20 -50.28 16.24 -12.32
CA ALA A 20 -49.37 17.18 -12.93
C ALA A 20 -47.90 16.88 -12.59
N LEU A 21 -47.60 16.40 -11.36
CA LEU A 21 -46.25 15.99 -10.96
C LEU A 21 -45.77 14.71 -11.65
N VAL A 22 -46.67 13.79 -11.98
CA VAL A 22 -46.34 12.56 -12.73
C VAL A 22 -46.09 12.86 -14.21
N ALA A 23 -46.76 13.88 -14.78
CA ALA A 23 -46.59 14.25 -16.19
C ALA A 23 -45.29 15.05 -16.45
N PHE A 24 -44.74 15.74 -15.43
CA PHE A 24 -43.42 16.40 -15.54
C PHE A 24 -42.24 15.48 -15.23
N GLY A 25 -42.46 14.35 -14.54
CA GLY A 25 -41.40 13.37 -14.24
C GLY A 25 -41.03 12.45 -15.40
N ALA A 26 -41.83 12.44 -16.51
CA ALA A 26 -41.54 11.57 -17.65
C ALA A 26 -40.84 12.24 -18.83
N ALA A 27 -40.45 13.52 -18.70
CA ALA A 27 -39.78 14.26 -19.78
C ALA A 27 -38.36 14.68 -19.48
N SER A 28 -37.78 14.28 -18.32
CA SER A 28 -36.36 14.36 -18.05
C SER A 28 -35.73 13.00 -18.38
N CYS A 29 -35.71 12.62 -19.64
CA CYS A 29 -34.59 11.86 -20.17
C CYS A 29 -33.40 12.83 -20.09
N GLU A 30 -32.71 12.90 -18.96
CA GLU A 30 -31.30 13.32 -18.97
C GLU A 30 -30.63 12.40 -19.99
N LYS A 31 -30.35 12.95 -21.17
CA LYS A 31 -29.40 12.32 -22.08
C LYS A 31 -28.16 12.15 -21.26
N THR A 32 -27.82 10.92 -20.94
CA THR A 32 -26.46 10.61 -20.46
C THR A 32 -25.53 11.38 -21.38
N PRO A 33 -24.69 12.28 -20.86
CA PRO A 33 -23.79 13.04 -21.71
C PRO A 33 -23.04 12.05 -22.59
N GLU A 34 -23.10 12.26 -23.88
CA GLU A 34 -22.40 11.42 -24.87
C GLU A 34 -20.91 11.57 -24.54
N VAL A 35 -20.29 10.51 -24.04
CA VAL A 35 -18.86 10.51 -23.73
C VAL A 35 -18.13 10.64 -25.07
N VAL A 36 -17.63 11.82 -25.36
CA VAL A 36 -16.85 12.08 -26.57
C VAL A 36 -15.45 11.53 -26.33
N ASP A 37 -15.15 10.39 -26.94
CA ASP A 37 -13.80 9.82 -26.93
C ASP A 37 -12.91 10.54 -27.96
N PHE A 38 -12.12 11.51 -27.49
CA PHE A 38 -11.19 12.23 -28.33
C PHE A 38 -10.00 11.33 -28.74
N PRO A 39 -9.48 11.48 -29.96
CA PRO A 39 -8.31 10.73 -30.39
C PRO A 39 -7.06 11.11 -29.56
N VAL A 40 -6.17 10.15 -29.39
CA VAL A 40 -4.86 10.38 -28.74
C VAL A 40 -4.04 11.34 -29.57
N VAL A 41 -3.60 12.45 -28.98
CA VAL A 41 -2.74 13.46 -29.58
C VAL A 41 -1.28 12.97 -29.60
N GLY A 42 -0.84 12.33 -28.54
CA GLY A 42 0.49 11.76 -28.43
C GLY A 42 0.67 10.93 -27.14
N PRO A 43 1.74 10.11 -27.09
CA PRO A 43 2.02 9.29 -25.93
C PRO A 43 2.53 10.13 -24.75
N LEU A 44 2.20 9.71 -23.52
CA LEU A 44 2.77 10.27 -22.30
C LEU A 44 4.06 9.53 -21.94
N THR A 45 5.15 10.28 -21.73
CA THR A 45 6.37 9.75 -21.11
C THR A 45 6.31 10.03 -19.62
N LEU A 46 6.37 8.99 -18.80
CA LEU A 46 6.16 9.06 -17.36
C LEU A 46 7.43 8.62 -16.62
N GLY A 47 7.67 9.17 -15.44
CA GLY A 47 8.78 8.78 -14.58
C GLY A 47 8.51 9.11 -13.11
N GLY A 48 9.39 8.64 -12.22
CA GLY A 48 9.23 8.89 -10.80
C GLY A 48 10.41 8.41 -9.97
N THR A 49 10.39 8.77 -8.70
CA THR A 49 11.44 8.48 -7.73
C THR A 49 10.94 7.48 -6.69
N TYR A 50 11.69 6.41 -6.51
CA TYR A 50 11.40 5.38 -5.52
C TYR A 50 11.63 5.89 -4.11
N ASP A 51 10.70 5.57 -3.18
CA ASP A 51 10.88 5.90 -1.77
C ASP A 51 11.72 4.84 -1.05
N THR A 52 12.98 5.16 -0.79
CA THR A 52 13.92 4.25 -0.12
C THR A 52 13.55 3.95 1.33
N TYR A 53 12.76 4.79 1.98
CA TYR A 53 12.44 4.62 3.41
C TYR A 53 11.42 3.50 3.66
N ALA A 54 10.45 3.35 2.76
CA ALA A 54 9.40 2.33 2.91
C ALA A 54 9.91 0.90 2.65
N HIS A 55 11.00 0.74 1.89
CA HIS A 55 11.36 -0.55 1.30
C HIS A 55 12.84 -0.91 1.40
N GLY A 56 13.62 -0.17 2.17
CA GLY A 56 15.06 -0.31 2.16
C GLY A 56 15.70 0.34 0.92
N SER A 57 17.01 0.33 0.84
CA SER A 57 17.80 1.10 -0.14
C SER A 57 17.94 0.44 -1.53
N GLN A 58 16.94 -0.29 -2.00
CA GLN A 58 17.07 -1.05 -3.26
C GLN A 58 16.84 -0.22 -4.52
N GLY A 59 15.99 0.81 -4.45
CA GLY A 59 15.52 1.55 -5.64
C GLY A 59 14.63 0.70 -6.54
N TRP A 60 14.42 1.15 -7.77
CA TRP A 60 13.67 0.39 -8.79
C TRP A 60 14.41 -0.88 -9.18
N VAL A 61 13.70 -1.99 -9.31
CA VAL A 61 14.21 -3.28 -9.77
C VAL A 61 13.44 -3.74 -11.02
N GLU A 62 14.00 -4.69 -11.77
CA GLU A 62 13.45 -5.12 -13.08
C GLU A 62 12.02 -5.64 -12.99
N GLU A 63 11.68 -6.28 -11.87
CA GLU A 63 10.36 -6.86 -11.65
C GLU A 63 9.31 -5.88 -11.16
N ASP A 64 9.67 -4.61 -10.92
CA ASP A 64 8.72 -3.61 -10.52
C ASP A 64 7.81 -3.25 -11.69
N LEU A 65 6.54 -3.54 -11.52
CA LEU A 65 5.50 -3.19 -12.49
C LEU A 65 4.56 -2.17 -11.87
N LEU A 66 4.14 -1.21 -12.68
CA LEU A 66 3.25 -0.14 -12.26
C LEU A 66 1.91 -0.24 -12.98
N GLY A 67 0.84 0.13 -12.28
CA GLY A 67 -0.46 0.42 -12.87
C GLY A 67 -0.64 1.92 -13.04
N ILE A 68 -0.94 2.35 -14.26
CA ILE A 68 -1.15 3.76 -14.61
C ILE A 68 -2.61 3.99 -14.97
N PHE A 69 -3.18 5.05 -14.43
CA PHE A 69 -4.51 5.56 -14.81
C PHE A 69 -4.38 6.98 -15.33
N VAL A 70 -5.06 7.25 -16.43
CA VAL A 70 -5.18 8.60 -16.99
C VAL A 70 -6.65 8.94 -17.11
N THR A 71 -7.11 9.97 -16.43
CA THR A 71 -8.51 10.42 -16.49
C THR A 71 -8.60 11.75 -17.20
N SER A 72 -9.60 11.93 -18.07
CA SER A 72 -9.88 13.18 -18.76
C SER A 72 -11.37 13.23 -19.10
N ASP A 73 -12.08 14.27 -18.63
CA ASP A 73 -13.49 14.54 -18.96
C ASP A 73 -14.43 13.30 -18.91
N GLY A 74 -14.27 12.45 -17.87
CA GLY A 74 -15.06 11.24 -17.68
C GLY A 74 -14.58 10.01 -18.46
N VAL A 75 -13.50 10.10 -19.22
CA VAL A 75 -12.85 8.97 -19.88
C VAL A 75 -11.62 8.56 -19.08
N THR A 76 -11.51 7.29 -18.75
CA THR A 76 -10.37 6.73 -18.01
C THR A 76 -9.62 5.72 -18.88
N GLN A 77 -8.31 5.93 -19.05
CA GLN A 77 -7.40 4.89 -19.50
C GLN A 77 -6.96 4.12 -18.26
N SER A 78 -7.51 2.92 -18.09
CA SER A 78 -7.46 2.23 -16.79
C SER A 78 -6.34 1.21 -16.74
N ASN A 79 -5.58 1.26 -15.65
CA ASN A 79 -4.63 0.22 -15.21
C ASN A 79 -3.66 -0.23 -16.30
N LEU A 80 -3.10 0.73 -17.01
CA LEU A 80 -2.09 0.48 -18.04
C LEU A 80 -0.79 0.00 -17.37
N GLN A 81 -0.22 -1.08 -17.88
CA GLN A 81 0.97 -1.70 -17.28
C GLN A 81 2.25 -1.04 -17.75
N TYR A 82 3.11 -0.65 -16.82
CA TYR A 82 4.40 -0.02 -17.06
C TYR A 82 5.52 -0.70 -16.29
N ALA A 83 6.76 -0.57 -16.78
CA ALA A 83 7.98 -1.06 -16.13
C ALA A 83 9.05 0.03 -16.09
N PRO A 84 9.98 0.03 -15.11
CA PRO A 84 11.10 0.95 -15.08
C PRO A 84 12.03 0.72 -16.28
N VAL A 85 12.61 1.80 -16.82
CA VAL A 85 13.60 1.72 -17.91
C VAL A 85 14.98 1.44 -17.33
N GLU A 86 15.31 2.14 -16.24
CA GLU A 86 16.55 1.94 -15.49
C GLU A 86 16.22 1.38 -14.12
N PHE A 87 17.00 0.44 -13.66
CA PHE A 87 16.78 -0.25 -12.40
C PHE A 87 18.10 -0.75 -11.80
N SER A 88 18.06 -0.97 -10.48
CA SER A 88 19.18 -1.53 -9.73
C SER A 88 19.39 -2.98 -10.09
N LYS A 89 20.65 -3.39 -10.24
CA LYS A 89 21.02 -4.78 -10.55
C LYS A 89 21.69 -5.41 -9.34
N LEU A 90 21.33 -6.67 -9.07
CA LEU A 90 22.05 -7.50 -8.12
C LEU A 90 23.41 -7.85 -8.72
N GLU A 91 24.50 -7.53 -8.01
CA GLU A 91 25.84 -7.95 -8.37
C GLU A 91 26.14 -9.31 -7.74
N GLU A 92 26.47 -10.31 -8.56
CA GLU A 92 26.76 -11.67 -8.06
C GLU A 92 27.89 -11.70 -7.02
N SER A 93 28.87 -10.82 -7.14
CA SER A 93 29.98 -10.69 -6.19
C SER A 93 29.56 -10.21 -4.80
N GLN A 94 28.36 -9.65 -4.69
CA GLN A 94 27.80 -9.12 -3.45
C GLN A 94 26.73 -10.05 -2.83
N TYR A 95 26.54 -11.22 -3.41
CA TYR A 95 25.61 -12.19 -2.82
C TYR A 95 26.16 -12.73 -1.50
N VAL A 96 25.47 -12.42 -0.42
CA VAL A 96 25.69 -13.01 0.90
C VAL A 96 24.50 -13.91 1.21
N PRO A 97 24.70 -15.18 1.64
CA PRO A 97 23.59 -16.07 1.96
C PRO A 97 22.59 -15.41 2.92
N GLY A 98 21.35 -15.25 2.48
CA GLY A 98 20.28 -14.62 3.24
C GLY A 98 20.16 -13.11 3.10
N MET A 99 21.00 -12.47 2.28
CA MET A 99 20.93 -11.03 2.00
C MET A 99 21.20 -10.78 0.52
N TYR A 100 20.34 -9.99 -0.13
CA TYR A 100 20.58 -9.47 -1.47
C TYR A 100 21.19 -8.06 -1.34
N ILE A 101 22.37 -7.87 -1.93
CA ILE A 101 23.01 -6.57 -2.01
C ILE A 101 22.91 -6.13 -3.46
N TYR A 102 22.20 -5.04 -3.69
CA TYR A 102 22.17 -4.39 -4.98
C TYR A 102 23.34 -3.43 -5.08
N GLY A 103 23.82 -3.16 -6.30
CA GLY A 103 24.74 -2.07 -6.59
C GLY A 103 24.13 -0.71 -6.21
N ASP A 104 24.66 0.37 -6.73
CA ASP A 104 24.12 1.71 -6.47
C ASP A 104 22.63 1.75 -6.83
N PRO A 105 21.74 2.17 -5.90
CA PRO A 105 20.32 2.11 -6.13
C PRO A 105 19.89 3.12 -7.19
N VAL A 106 19.18 2.65 -8.22
CA VAL A 106 18.50 3.52 -9.18
C VAL A 106 17.19 4.00 -8.56
N LEU A 107 17.18 5.20 -8.06
CA LEU A 107 16.01 5.77 -7.37
C LEU A 107 15.03 6.44 -8.34
N THR A 108 15.55 7.13 -9.36
CA THR A 108 14.74 7.88 -10.32
C THR A 108 14.88 7.26 -11.70
N THR A 109 13.76 6.96 -12.34
CA THR A 109 13.73 6.38 -13.68
C THR A 109 12.52 6.89 -14.46
N THR A 110 12.55 6.68 -15.77
CA THR A 110 11.35 6.76 -16.60
C THR A 110 10.69 5.38 -16.71
N PHE A 111 9.43 5.36 -17.10
CA PHE A 111 8.64 4.13 -17.23
C PHE A 111 8.27 3.89 -18.68
N LYS A 112 8.37 2.67 -19.14
CA LYS A 112 7.93 2.22 -20.47
C LYS A 112 6.66 1.38 -20.35
N ALA A 113 5.74 1.52 -21.29
CA ALA A 113 4.57 0.67 -21.38
C ALA A 113 4.96 -0.79 -21.67
N VAL A 114 4.28 -1.73 -21.00
CA VAL A 114 4.38 -3.18 -21.23
C VAL A 114 3.24 -3.67 -22.15
N GLY A 115 2.51 -2.77 -22.74
CA GLY A 115 1.38 -3.03 -23.62
C GLY A 115 0.85 -1.74 -24.17
N GLU A 116 -0.38 -1.40 -23.85
CA GLU A 116 -0.98 -0.12 -24.24
C GLU A 116 -0.28 1.05 -23.53
N GLN A 117 0.02 2.09 -24.27
CA GLN A 117 0.68 3.29 -23.75
C GLN A 117 -0.35 4.35 -23.39
N ALA A 118 -0.15 4.98 -22.24
CA ALA A 118 -0.92 6.15 -21.84
C ALA A 118 -0.78 7.27 -22.86
N GLY A 119 -1.88 7.86 -23.24
CA GLY A 119 -1.92 8.91 -24.26
C GLY A 119 -2.61 10.18 -23.76
N PHE A 120 -2.10 11.31 -24.22
CA PHE A 120 -2.78 12.59 -24.06
C PHE A 120 -3.90 12.70 -25.10
N LYS A 121 -5.10 13.01 -24.63
CA LYS A 121 -6.26 13.36 -25.44
C LYS A 121 -6.53 14.86 -25.32
N GLN A 122 -7.66 15.34 -25.75
CA GLN A 122 -8.07 16.72 -25.52
C GLN A 122 -8.63 16.88 -24.10
N GLY A 123 -8.40 18.03 -23.46
CA GLY A 123 -8.91 18.36 -22.13
C GLY A 123 -7.87 18.23 -21.02
N GLU A 124 -8.32 18.40 -19.78
CA GLU A 124 -7.48 18.28 -18.60
C GLU A 124 -7.29 16.81 -18.21
N HIS A 125 -6.03 16.40 -17.96
CA HIS A 125 -5.68 15.03 -17.64
C HIS A 125 -5.10 14.94 -16.23
N HIS A 126 -5.65 14.03 -15.42
CA HIS A 126 -5.05 13.62 -14.17
C HIS A 126 -4.40 12.24 -14.36
N VAL A 127 -3.19 12.08 -13.85
CA VAL A 127 -2.43 10.82 -14.01
C VAL A 127 -2.05 10.29 -12.64
N TYR A 128 -2.37 9.01 -12.42
CA TYR A 128 -2.13 8.29 -11.18
C TYR A 128 -1.29 7.05 -11.45
N ALA A 129 -0.45 6.69 -10.51
CA ALA A 129 0.40 5.51 -10.58
C ALA A 129 0.39 4.74 -9.24
N TYR A 130 0.52 3.43 -9.32
CA TYR A 130 0.76 2.57 -8.16
C TYR A 130 1.64 1.39 -8.54
N THR A 131 2.31 0.83 -7.55
CA THR A 131 3.12 -0.40 -7.66
C THR A 131 2.95 -1.22 -6.37
N PRO A 132 3.00 -2.57 -6.40
CA PRO A 132 3.10 -3.43 -7.58
C PRO A 132 1.80 -3.48 -8.39
N TYR A 133 1.91 -3.64 -9.69
CA TYR A 133 0.77 -3.78 -10.60
C TYR A 133 -0.09 -5.00 -10.23
N ALA A 134 -1.40 -4.81 -10.25
CA ALA A 134 -2.38 -5.89 -10.11
C ALA A 134 -3.46 -5.75 -11.20
N ALA A 135 -3.59 -6.77 -12.04
CA ALA A 135 -4.51 -6.74 -13.20
C ALA A 135 -5.99 -6.55 -12.82
N GLY A 136 -6.37 -6.91 -11.59
CA GLY A 136 -7.74 -6.77 -11.10
C GLY A 136 -8.17 -5.35 -10.73
N ASN A 137 -7.23 -4.41 -10.63
CA ASN A 137 -7.54 -3.02 -10.30
C ASN A 137 -8.04 -2.29 -11.56
N SER A 138 -9.31 -1.90 -11.57
CA SER A 138 -9.93 -1.20 -12.70
C SER A 138 -10.37 0.23 -12.38
N ASP A 139 -10.32 0.61 -11.10
CA ASP A 139 -10.78 1.90 -10.59
C ASP A 139 -9.70 2.53 -9.72
N TYR A 140 -9.17 3.69 -10.14
CA TYR A 140 -8.12 4.41 -9.42
C TYR A 140 -8.58 4.96 -8.05
N THR A 141 -9.89 5.03 -7.83
CA THR A 141 -10.46 5.45 -6.53
C THR A 141 -10.59 4.30 -5.53
N ALA A 142 -10.32 3.06 -5.94
CA ALA A 142 -10.49 1.87 -5.13
C ALA A 142 -9.42 0.79 -5.42
N ILE A 143 -8.15 1.16 -5.38
CA ILE A 143 -7.04 0.21 -5.55
C ILE A 143 -6.92 -0.67 -4.31
N ALA A 144 -6.99 -1.98 -4.51
CA ALA A 144 -6.85 -2.94 -3.42
C ALA A 144 -5.45 -2.90 -2.78
N LEU A 145 -5.41 -2.85 -1.46
CA LEU A 145 -4.19 -2.94 -0.66
C LEU A 145 -4.00 -4.36 -0.12
N PRO A 146 -2.77 -4.86 -0.05
CA PRO A 146 -2.49 -6.15 0.58
C PRO A 146 -2.86 -6.18 2.06
N ASP A 147 -3.56 -7.21 2.50
CA ASP A 147 -3.77 -7.48 3.92
C ASP A 147 -2.42 -7.78 4.59
N ASN A 148 -2.13 -7.11 5.70
CA ASN A 148 -0.87 -7.28 6.43
C ASN A 148 -1.02 -7.86 7.84
N ASN A 149 -2.22 -8.23 8.25
CA ASN A 149 -2.50 -8.82 9.57
C ASN A 149 -1.92 -10.23 9.75
N ILE A 150 -1.71 -10.99 8.65
CA ILE A 150 -1.01 -12.26 8.63
C ILE A 150 0.04 -12.23 7.54
N GLN A 151 1.29 -12.43 7.91
CA GLN A 151 2.44 -12.40 7.01
C GLN A 151 3.22 -13.72 7.11
N GLU A 152 3.94 -14.07 6.05
CA GLU A 152 4.81 -15.24 6.02
C GLU A 152 6.27 -14.80 6.06
N TYR A 153 7.06 -15.44 6.92
CA TYR A 153 8.50 -15.23 6.96
C TYR A 153 9.16 -15.70 5.68
N LYS A 154 9.96 -14.84 5.06
CA LYS A 154 10.76 -15.16 3.88
C LYS A 154 12.24 -14.96 4.19
N LYS A 155 13.01 -16.05 4.11
CA LYS A 155 14.46 -16.01 4.33
C LYS A 155 15.13 -15.27 3.16
N GLY A 156 16.01 -14.35 3.47
CA GLY A 156 16.94 -13.76 2.50
C GLY A 156 16.43 -12.52 1.75
N LEU A 157 15.19 -12.13 1.90
CA LEU A 157 14.75 -10.81 1.53
C LEU A 157 14.86 -9.93 2.78
N SER A 158 15.49 -8.77 2.64
CA SER A 158 15.27 -7.72 3.62
C SER A 158 13.77 -7.47 3.59
N SER A 159 13.07 -8.02 4.60
CA SER A 159 11.67 -7.75 4.86
C SER A 159 10.64 -8.23 3.86
N ALA A 160 9.46 -8.10 4.29
CA ALA A 160 8.14 -8.08 3.67
C ALA A 160 8.10 -8.62 2.24
N ASP A 161 7.23 -9.59 2.04
CA ASP A 161 6.77 -10.00 0.73
C ASP A 161 6.61 -8.78 -0.19
N LYS A 162 7.14 -8.82 -1.43
CA LYS A 162 7.07 -7.72 -2.41
C LYS A 162 5.66 -7.09 -2.53
N LYS A 163 4.60 -7.86 -2.24
CA LYS A 163 3.23 -7.32 -2.22
C LYS A 163 3.03 -6.17 -1.23
N TYR A 164 3.81 -6.10 -0.14
CA TYR A 164 3.75 -5.01 0.84
C TYR A 164 4.61 -3.81 0.45
N LEU A 165 5.34 -3.91 -0.66
CA LEU A 165 6.06 -2.79 -1.25
C LEU A 165 5.10 -1.86 -2.02
N PHE A 166 3.86 -1.80 -1.60
CA PHE A 166 2.86 -0.93 -2.22
C PHE A 166 3.27 0.54 -2.08
N ALA A 167 3.32 1.22 -3.22
CA ALA A 167 3.54 2.66 -3.26
C ALA A 167 2.70 3.28 -4.38
N TYR A 168 2.37 4.56 -4.22
CA TYR A 168 1.54 5.27 -5.18
C TYR A 168 2.00 6.71 -5.34
N ALA A 169 1.63 7.30 -6.46
CA ALA A 169 1.89 8.70 -6.76
C ALA A 169 0.81 9.25 -7.71
N LYS A 170 0.71 10.58 -7.76
CA LYS A 170 -0.06 11.30 -8.78
C LYS A 170 0.78 12.45 -9.31
N LEU A 171 0.52 12.89 -10.53
CA LEU A 171 1.09 14.15 -11.01
C LEU A 171 0.62 15.29 -10.11
N ALA A 172 1.54 16.20 -9.79
CA ALA A 172 1.25 17.33 -8.91
C ALA A 172 0.18 18.25 -9.49
N GLU A 173 0.24 18.47 -10.81
CA GLU A 173 -0.67 19.32 -11.55
C GLU A 173 -1.30 18.54 -12.70
N PRO A 174 -2.56 18.80 -13.04
CA PRO A 174 -3.19 18.24 -14.22
C PRO A 174 -2.51 18.74 -15.49
N LEU A 175 -2.59 17.93 -16.55
CA LEU A 175 -2.09 18.29 -17.87
C LEU A 175 -3.22 18.88 -18.71
N SER A 176 -3.09 20.13 -19.11
CA SER A 176 -4.02 20.78 -20.04
C SER A 176 -3.53 20.82 -21.49
N GLU A 177 -2.23 20.56 -21.71
CA GLU A 177 -1.59 20.58 -23.02
C GLU A 177 -0.65 19.38 -23.18
N TYR A 178 -0.52 18.88 -24.41
CA TYR A 178 0.41 17.80 -24.70
C TYR A 178 1.86 18.26 -24.59
N THR A 179 2.68 17.46 -23.94
CA THR A 179 4.13 17.58 -23.92
C THR A 179 4.79 16.26 -24.25
N ALA A 180 5.88 16.31 -25.02
CA ALA A 180 6.74 15.16 -25.28
C ALA A 180 7.81 14.98 -24.19
N GLU A 181 7.93 15.94 -23.25
CA GLU A 181 8.85 15.85 -22.13
C GLU A 181 8.37 14.80 -21.11
N ALA A 182 9.33 14.21 -20.41
CA ALA A 182 9.01 13.25 -19.36
C ALA A 182 8.33 13.94 -18.17
N LEU A 183 7.15 13.46 -17.81
CA LEU A 183 6.37 13.90 -16.68
C LEU A 183 6.78 13.11 -15.44
N SER A 184 7.14 13.80 -14.37
CA SER A 184 7.56 13.15 -13.13
C SER A 184 6.45 13.12 -12.10
N PHE A 185 6.15 11.93 -11.57
CA PHE A 185 5.32 11.78 -10.37
C PHE A 185 6.00 12.30 -9.09
N GLY A 186 7.29 12.64 -9.16
CA GLY A 186 8.08 12.87 -7.96
C GLY A 186 8.28 11.59 -7.15
N LYS A 187 8.22 11.69 -5.83
CA LYS A 187 8.43 10.56 -4.92
C LYS A 187 7.15 9.76 -4.73
N PHE A 188 7.21 8.45 -4.97
CA PHE A 188 6.14 7.52 -4.63
C PHE A 188 6.01 7.42 -3.10
N LYS A 189 4.78 7.39 -2.60
CA LYS A 189 4.45 7.29 -1.17
C LYS A 189 3.97 5.89 -0.86
N SER A 190 4.39 5.33 0.27
CA SER A 190 3.87 4.06 0.78
C SER A 190 2.96 4.30 1.99
N PRO A 191 1.82 3.61 2.08
CA PRO A 191 1.02 3.59 3.30
C PRO A 191 1.54 2.57 4.32
N TYR A 192 2.50 1.73 3.93
CA TYR A 192 3.13 0.74 4.81
C TYR A 192 4.43 1.25 5.39
N LEU A 193 4.72 0.79 6.60
CA LEU A 193 6.00 0.99 7.27
C LEU A 193 6.66 -0.36 7.56
N ASN A 194 7.97 -0.35 7.76
CA ASN A 194 8.71 -1.53 8.16
C ASN A 194 8.81 -1.60 9.69
N ILE A 195 8.46 -2.75 10.27
CA ILE A 195 8.67 -3.04 11.69
C ILE A 195 9.80 -4.05 11.81
N THR A 196 10.95 -3.59 12.31
CA THR A 196 12.14 -4.43 12.48
C THR A 196 12.22 -4.91 13.92
N ILE A 197 12.15 -6.23 14.13
CA ILE A 197 12.17 -6.90 15.43
C ILE A 197 13.41 -7.78 15.50
N PRO A 198 14.50 -7.36 16.14
CA PRO A 198 15.59 -8.25 16.50
C PRO A 198 15.10 -9.36 17.44
N PHE A 199 15.77 -10.50 17.41
CA PHE A 199 15.48 -11.59 18.35
C PHE A 199 15.48 -11.08 19.79
N PRO A 200 14.45 -11.39 20.61
CA PRO A 200 14.37 -10.87 21.98
C PRO A 200 15.52 -11.37 22.86
N THR A 201 15.88 -10.55 23.83
CA THR A 201 16.87 -10.95 24.85
C THR A 201 16.20 -11.87 25.89
N PHE A 202 16.79 -13.03 26.16
CA PHE A 202 16.34 -13.96 27.20
C PHE A 202 17.35 -13.93 28.34
N LYS A 203 16.88 -13.65 29.58
CA LYS A 203 17.77 -13.55 30.77
C LYS A 203 18.17 -14.90 31.35
N SER A 204 17.26 -15.87 31.27
CA SER A 204 17.40 -17.14 31.97
C SER A 204 17.22 -18.36 31.06
N LYS A 205 17.29 -18.15 29.74
CA LYS A 205 17.04 -19.21 28.77
C LYS A 205 18.09 -19.18 27.66
N GLU A 206 18.64 -20.35 27.40
CA GLU A 206 19.46 -20.62 26.21
C GLU A 206 18.69 -21.56 25.29
N PHE A 207 18.93 -21.44 23.99
CA PHE A 207 18.28 -22.25 22.97
C PHE A 207 19.33 -23.07 22.22
N ALA A 208 18.97 -24.26 21.82
CA ALA A 208 19.78 -25.06 20.92
C ALA A 208 19.70 -24.48 19.48
N ALA A 209 20.76 -24.69 18.71
CA ALA A 209 20.80 -24.28 17.30
C ALA A 209 19.63 -24.86 16.45
N THR A 210 19.17 -26.06 16.83
CA THR A 210 18.05 -26.77 16.18
C THR A 210 16.66 -26.33 16.68
N ASP A 211 16.60 -25.50 17.73
CA ASP A 211 15.32 -24.95 18.19
C ASP A 211 14.75 -24.03 17.11
N LYS A 212 13.42 -24.11 16.95
CA LYS A 212 12.74 -23.40 15.86
C LYS A 212 11.78 -22.36 16.40
N VAL A 213 11.83 -21.19 15.77
CA VAL A 213 10.73 -20.21 15.88
C VAL A 213 9.63 -20.65 14.94
N THR A 214 8.43 -20.90 15.49
CA THR A 214 7.28 -21.39 14.71
C THR A 214 6.19 -20.37 14.54
N LYS A 215 6.15 -19.34 15.39
CA LYS A 215 5.18 -18.25 15.35
C LYS A 215 5.74 -17.01 16.03
N LEU A 216 5.41 -15.86 15.45
CA LEU A 216 5.64 -14.57 16.10
C LEU A 216 4.37 -13.73 15.93
N THR A 217 3.94 -13.08 17.01
CA THR A 217 2.83 -12.14 16.98
C THR A 217 3.29 -10.84 17.62
N ILE A 218 3.04 -9.72 16.96
CA ILE A 218 3.24 -8.40 17.52
C ILE A 218 1.90 -7.70 17.67
N THR A 219 1.64 -7.13 18.85
CA THR A 219 0.44 -6.32 19.12
C THR A 219 0.88 -4.95 19.59
N SER A 220 0.26 -3.91 19.05
CA SER A 220 0.52 -2.51 19.41
C SER A 220 -0.67 -1.90 20.12
N THR A 221 -0.43 -0.80 20.85
CA THR A 221 -1.51 0.03 21.42
C THR A 221 -2.24 0.85 20.35
N VAL A 222 -1.61 1.06 19.17
CA VAL A 222 -2.18 1.72 18.00
C VAL A 222 -2.45 0.71 16.88
N ASP A 223 -3.24 1.08 15.89
CA ASP A 223 -3.49 0.23 14.74
C ASP A 223 -2.20 0.13 13.90
N ILE A 224 -1.80 -1.11 13.60
CA ILE A 224 -0.60 -1.43 12.81
C ILE A 224 -0.90 -2.43 11.69
N ALA A 225 -2.13 -2.90 11.60
CA ALA A 225 -2.58 -3.86 10.61
C ALA A 225 -3.79 -3.33 9.85
N VAL A 226 -3.94 -3.77 8.62
CA VAL A 226 -5.10 -3.48 7.78
C VAL A 226 -5.51 -4.72 7.01
N SER A 227 -6.80 -4.88 6.78
CA SER A 227 -7.37 -5.91 5.93
C SER A 227 -8.58 -5.40 5.15
N ASN A 228 -8.85 -6.01 3.99
CA ASN A 228 -9.90 -5.59 3.07
C ASN A 228 -9.83 -4.08 2.76
N ALA A 229 -8.63 -3.57 2.58
CA ALA A 229 -8.41 -2.15 2.39
C ALA A 229 -8.30 -1.78 0.92
N VAL A 230 -8.77 -0.58 0.63
CA VAL A 230 -8.60 0.07 -0.66
C VAL A 230 -8.08 1.49 -0.47
N ILE A 231 -7.31 1.98 -1.42
CA ILE A 231 -6.83 3.36 -1.48
C ILE A 231 -7.42 4.07 -2.68
N ASN A 232 -7.83 5.31 -2.48
CA ASN A 232 -8.14 6.26 -3.53
C ASN A 232 -6.84 6.98 -3.94
N LEU A 233 -6.36 6.77 -5.16
CA LEU A 233 -5.10 7.37 -5.63
C LEU A 233 -5.17 8.89 -5.80
N GLU A 234 -6.36 9.44 -5.99
CA GLU A 234 -6.55 10.88 -6.13
C GLU A 234 -6.38 11.59 -4.79
N THR A 235 -7.04 11.10 -3.74
CA THR A 235 -7.05 11.73 -2.41
C THR A 235 -5.98 11.17 -1.48
N GLY A 236 -5.52 9.93 -1.72
CA GLY A 236 -4.68 9.16 -0.81
C GLY A 236 -5.44 8.60 0.38
N GLU A 237 -6.77 8.73 0.40
CA GLU A 237 -7.61 8.22 1.48
C GLU A 237 -7.70 6.70 1.41
N ILE A 238 -7.58 6.06 2.58
CA ILE A 238 -7.62 4.60 2.71
C ILE A 238 -8.82 4.22 3.57
N SER A 239 -9.58 3.26 3.08
CA SER A 239 -10.67 2.62 3.82
C SER A 239 -10.40 1.13 3.96
N GLY A 240 -10.75 0.54 5.09
CA GLY A 240 -10.51 -0.87 5.38
C GLY A 240 -10.81 -1.23 6.84
N THR A 241 -10.46 -2.45 7.22
CA THR A 241 -10.56 -2.91 8.61
C THR A 241 -9.19 -2.79 9.26
N TYR A 242 -9.09 -1.91 10.24
CA TYR A 242 -7.86 -1.67 10.99
C TYR A 242 -7.73 -2.62 12.18
N GLY A 243 -6.50 -2.99 12.52
CA GLY A 243 -6.18 -3.89 13.61
C GLY A 243 -4.85 -3.57 14.28
N LYS A 244 -4.70 -4.09 15.51
CA LYS A 244 -3.52 -3.83 16.36
C LYS A 244 -2.51 -4.95 16.37
N THR A 245 -2.76 -6.02 15.62
CA THR A 245 -1.97 -7.25 15.70
C THR A 245 -1.55 -7.72 14.31
N ILE A 246 -0.26 -8.07 14.20
CA ILE A 246 0.30 -8.76 13.05
C ILE A 246 0.84 -10.11 13.51
N GLU A 247 0.49 -11.16 12.78
CA GLU A 247 1.03 -12.49 12.95
C GLU A 247 2.03 -12.81 11.85
N LEU A 248 3.22 -13.28 12.23
CA LEU A 248 4.21 -13.82 11.30
C LEU A 248 4.23 -15.34 11.42
N THR A 249 3.91 -16.01 10.34
CA THR A 249 3.97 -17.45 10.21
C THR A 249 5.28 -17.89 9.58
N PHE A 250 5.72 -19.11 9.86
CA PHE A 250 6.97 -19.66 9.35
C PHE A 250 6.68 -20.90 8.53
N PRO A 251 7.13 -20.97 7.26
CA PRO A 251 7.01 -22.16 6.43
C PRO A 251 7.88 -23.30 6.94
N ASP A 252 7.69 -24.49 6.43
CA ASP A 252 8.52 -25.67 6.65
C ASP A 252 8.75 -26.05 8.13
N GLY A 253 7.76 -25.78 8.96
CA GLY A 253 7.78 -26.12 10.39
C GLY A 253 8.64 -25.21 11.26
N GLY A 254 9.04 -24.06 10.76
CA GLY A 254 9.70 -23.02 11.54
C GLY A 254 11.11 -22.64 11.09
N LEU A 255 11.62 -21.56 11.65
CA LEU A 255 12.97 -21.03 11.42
C LEU A 255 13.92 -21.53 12.50
N GLU A 256 14.97 -22.28 12.13
CA GLU A 256 16.03 -22.70 13.04
C GLU A 256 16.87 -21.50 13.51
N LEU A 257 17.22 -21.48 14.79
CA LEU A 257 17.98 -20.39 15.39
C LEU A 257 19.46 -20.40 14.95
N GLY A 258 20.01 -21.56 14.64
CA GLY A 258 21.42 -21.71 14.22
C GLY A 258 22.41 -21.72 15.38
N ASP A 259 23.68 -21.98 15.06
CA ASP A 259 24.76 -22.22 16.05
C ASP A 259 25.35 -20.96 16.69
N ASN A 260 25.00 -19.77 16.19
CA ASN A 260 25.62 -18.54 16.65
C ASN A 260 24.59 -17.60 17.31
N PRO A 261 24.60 -17.47 18.66
CA PRO A 261 23.68 -16.60 19.38
C PRO A 261 23.82 -15.10 19.01
N PHE A 262 24.96 -14.70 18.45
CA PHE A 262 25.17 -13.33 17.95
C PHE A 262 24.59 -13.10 16.54
N SER A 263 24.10 -14.17 15.90
CA SER A 263 23.48 -14.12 14.57
C SER A 263 22.01 -14.56 14.61
N TYR A 264 21.34 -14.42 15.74
CA TYR A 264 19.91 -14.69 15.82
C TYR A 264 19.11 -13.87 14.81
N PRO A 265 18.00 -14.40 14.31
CA PRO A 265 17.27 -13.77 13.24
C PRO A 265 16.71 -12.40 13.65
N THR A 266 16.67 -11.50 12.69
CA THR A 266 15.87 -10.28 12.76
C THR A 266 14.62 -10.50 11.92
N PHE A 267 13.46 -10.23 12.51
CA PHE A 267 12.18 -10.35 11.84
C PHE A 267 11.78 -8.98 11.29
N GLN A 268 11.32 -8.97 10.07
CA GLN A 268 10.82 -7.75 9.45
C GLN A 268 9.36 -7.98 9.04
N LEU A 269 8.51 -7.01 9.36
CA LEU A 269 7.08 -7.02 9.13
C LEU A 269 6.67 -5.73 8.45
N SER A 270 5.67 -5.82 7.59
CA SER A 270 5.00 -4.61 7.08
C SER A 270 3.92 -4.19 8.04
N GLY A 271 4.11 -3.04 8.67
CA GLY A 271 3.08 -2.38 9.46
C GLY A 271 2.24 -1.44 8.61
N PHE A 272 1.07 -1.09 9.11
CA PHE A 272 0.18 -0.10 8.52
C PHE A 272 -0.22 0.91 9.59
N ALA A 273 0.48 2.03 9.65
CA ALA A 273 0.23 3.08 10.63
C ALA A 273 0.87 4.39 10.18
N ASP A 274 0.43 5.49 10.79
CA ASP A 274 1.21 6.71 10.81
C ASP A 274 2.52 6.45 11.56
N TRP A 275 3.65 6.79 10.94
CA TRP A 275 4.97 6.48 11.48
C TRP A 275 5.25 7.17 12.81
N GLU A 276 4.87 8.45 12.97
CA GLU A 276 5.10 9.19 14.21
C GLU A 276 4.36 8.56 15.38
N THR A 277 3.13 8.12 15.14
CA THR A 277 2.31 7.42 16.12
C THR A 277 2.87 6.05 16.47
N ALA A 278 3.32 5.29 15.48
CA ALA A 278 3.90 3.96 15.67
C ALA A 278 5.23 4.00 16.44
N GLN A 279 6.04 5.05 16.27
CA GLN A 279 7.33 5.22 16.96
C GLN A 279 7.22 5.41 18.47
N VAL A 280 6.08 5.82 18.98
CA VAL A 280 5.85 6.07 20.43
C VAL A 280 4.91 5.07 21.09
N ALA A 281 4.35 4.14 20.31
CA ALA A 281 3.42 3.14 20.79
C ALA A 281 4.10 2.10 21.70
N ASP A 282 3.30 1.47 22.58
CA ASP A 282 3.71 0.27 23.30
C ASP A 282 3.42 -0.97 22.45
N TYR A 283 4.34 -1.93 22.50
CA TYR A 283 4.24 -3.19 21.78
C TYR A 283 4.34 -4.38 22.71
N THR A 284 3.59 -5.42 22.39
CA THR A 284 3.69 -6.75 23.00
C THR A 284 4.12 -7.74 21.94
N LEU A 285 5.24 -8.40 22.17
CA LEU A 285 5.74 -9.50 21.36
C LEU A 285 5.36 -10.83 22.02
N LYS A 286 4.80 -11.74 21.24
CA LYS A 286 4.69 -13.16 21.55
C LYS A 286 5.46 -13.96 20.53
N ILE A 287 6.37 -14.82 20.99
CA ILE A 287 7.19 -15.66 20.14
C ILE A 287 7.15 -17.11 20.63
N THR A 288 6.91 -18.06 19.72
CA THR A 288 6.90 -19.47 20.04
C THR A 288 8.20 -20.11 19.56
N ILE A 289 8.98 -20.65 20.51
CA ILE A 289 10.28 -21.30 20.27
C ILE A 289 10.24 -22.68 20.88
N ALA A 290 10.61 -23.70 20.14
CA ALA A 290 10.60 -25.10 20.58
C ALA A 290 9.25 -25.51 21.24
N GLY A 291 8.14 -24.99 20.71
CA GLY A 291 6.78 -25.26 21.21
C GLY A 291 6.36 -24.47 22.46
N VAL A 292 7.21 -23.59 22.99
CA VAL A 292 6.92 -22.76 24.16
C VAL A 292 6.68 -21.30 23.71
N GLU A 293 5.56 -20.70 24.17
CA GLU A 293 5.28 -19.28 23.92
C GLU A 293 5.94 -18.40 24.99
N TYR A 294 6.65 -17.39 24.56
CA TYR A 294 7.27 -16.35 25.38
C TYR A 294 6.64 -15.01 25.06
N THR A 295 6.47 -14.16 26.08
CA THR A 295 5.88 -12.83 25.94
C THR A 295 6.82 -11.77 26.50
N ALA A 296 6.96 -10.68 25.78
CA ALA A 296 7.67 -9.48 26.22
C ALA A 296 6.94 -8.22 25.78
N THR A 297 7.12 -7.14 26.54
CA THR A 297 6.61 -5.81 26.18
C THR A 297 7.75 -4.85 25.97
N GLY A 298 7.57 -3.87 25.11
CA GLY A 298 8.61 -2.90 24.81
C GLY A 298 8.14 -1.73 23.95
N LYS A 299 9.05 -0.82 23.71
CA LYS A 299 8.85 0.35 22.86
C LYS A 299 9.91 0.40 21.77
N PRO A 300 9.64 1.05 20.63
CA PRO A 300 10.66 1.31 19.64
C PRO A 300 11.87 2.04 20.23
N ALA A 301 13.03 1.81 19.62
CA ALA A 301 14.28 2.43 20.05
C ALA A 301 14.22 3.97 19.94
N ASP A 302 14.44 4.65 21.04
CA ASP A 302 14.50 6.12 21.09
C ASP A 302 15.93 6.62 20.84
N ASN A 303 16.52 6.20 19.72
CA ASN A 303 17.86 6.59 19.31
C ASN A 303 17.79 7.24 17.92
N LYS A 304 18.31 8.48 17.81
CA LYS A 304 18.33 9.24 16.55
C LYS A 304 18.97 8.51 15.36
N TYR A 305 19.87 7.56 15.61
CA TYR A 305 20.51 6.75 14.56
C TYR A 305 19.65 5.56 14.10
N MET A 306 18.60 5.24 14.86
CA MET A 306 17.67 4.15 14.55
C MET A 306 16.29 4.65 14.18
N LYS A 307 16.04 5.96 14.34
CA LYS A 307 14.80 6.61 13.89
C LYS A 307 14.96 6.99 12.42
N THR A 308 14.34 6.22 11.56
CA THR A 308 14.26 6.49 10.13
C THR A 308 12.80 6.50 9.75
N GLU A 309 12.34 7.54 9.08
CA GLU A 309 10.97 7.63 8.58
C GLU A 309 10.58 6.35 7.84
N GLY A 310 9.38 5.85 8.08
CA GLY A 310 8.90 4.58 7.51
C GLY A 310 9.45 3.31 8.18
N ASN A 311 10.31 3.42 9.22
CA ASN A 311 10.83 2.26 9.94
C ASN A 311 10.60 2.36 11.46
N VAL A 312 9.96 1.37 12.04
CA VAL A 312 9.79 1.17 13.49
C VAL A 312 10.80 0.13 13.95
N ASN A 313 11.87 0.59 14.59
CA ASN A 313 12.97 -0.27 15.00
C ASN A 313 12.83 -0.69 16.47
N MET A 314 12.70 -2.01 16.70
CA MET A 314 12.50 -2.61 18.02
C MET A 314 13.83 -3.09 18.66
N TRP A 315 14.97 -2.48 18.31
CA TRP A 315 16.28 -2.87 18.85
C TRP A 315 16.30 -2.75 20.37
N ASN A 316 16.63 -3.85 21.05
CA ASN A 316 16.63 -3.98 22.53
C ASN A 316 15.27 -3.72 23.19
N ALA A 317 14.18 -3.70 22.43
CA ALA A 317 12.87 -3.43 22.96
C ALA A 317 12.30 -4.57 23.83
N PHE A 318 12.64 -5.82 23.49
CA PHE A 318 12.01 -6.99 24.09
C PHE A 318 13.01 -7.79 24.92
N THR A 319 12.68 -7.93 26.21
CA THR A 319 13.41 -8.80 27.16
C THR A 319 12.41 -9.79 27.77
N VAL A 320 12.73 -11.07 27.71
CA VAL A 320 11.99 -12.17 28.36
C VAL A 320 12.73 -12.51 29.66
N GLU A 321 12.00 -12.51 30.77
CA GLU A 321 12.53 -12.81 32.09
C GLU A 321 12.86 -14.30 32.30
#